data_953aa95b223898b19f70d5b9489cc760
#
_entry.id   953aa95b223898b19f70d5b9489cc760
#
_cell.length_a   1.000
_cell.length_b   1.000
_cell.length_c   1.000
_cell.angle_alpha   90.00
_cell.angle_beta   90.00
_cell.angle_gamma   90.00
#
_symmetry.space_group_name_H-M   'P 1'
#
loop_
_entity.id
_entity.type
_entity.pdbx_description
1 polymer ?
#
loop_
_entity_poly.entity_id
_entity_poly.type
_entity_poly.pdbx_seq_one_letter_code
_entity_poly.pdbx_strand_id
1 'polypeptide(L)'
;ISGLQEAISRRLDALKPVVISFGKISGGSAFNVIADRVKLLGTVRCLDSKLYEKLPQWIEKIVQNIASNYGAQALINFKSIAPPVYNDPDLTNLLSTCAKNVMDEKNIIYLENPSLGAEDFAFFLQDVPGTMFRLGVAGEKGCAPLHSGNFSLDESSLELGIKILSQTIIMSTETVQKI
;
A
#
# COMPACT_ATOMS: atom_id res chain seq x y z
N ILE A 1 -0.76 22.82 -4.97
CA ILE A 1 -0.05 21.77 -4.19
C ILE A 1 -0.11 22.11 -2.72
N SER A 2 0.45 23.25 -2.28
CA SER A 2 0.55 23.63 -0.86
C SER A 2 -0.78 23.60 -0.12
N GLY A 3 -1.86 24.15 -0.69
CA GLY A 3 -3.17 24.15 -0.06
C GLY A 3 -3.75 22.73 0.15
N LEU A 4 -3.43 21.78 -0.72
CA LEU A 4 -3.83 20.38 -0.50
C LEU A 4 -3.02 19.73 0.64
N GLN A 5 -1.71 20.00 0.72
CA GLN A 5 -0.87 19.51 1.81
C GLN A 5 -1.31 20.09 3.17
N GLU A 6 -1.65 21.36 3.21
CA GLU A 6 -2.17 22.01 4.41
C GLU A 6 -3.52 21.40 4.83
N ALA A 7 -4.42 21.20 3.88
CA ALA A 7 -5.72 20.58 4.15
C ALA A 7 -5.59 19.17 4.75
N ILE A 8 -4.63 18.36 4.27
CA ILE A 8 -4.34 17.03 4.83
C ILE A 8 -3.88 17.17 6.26
N SER A 9 -2.86 17.99 6.50
CA SER A 9 -2.24 18.10 7.83
C SER A 9 -3.17 18.70 8.90
N ARG A 10 -4.20 19.46 8.50
CA ARG A 10 -5.11 20.15 9.43
C ARG A 10 -6.49 19.50 9.57
N ARG A 11 -6.91 18.67 8.64
CA ARG A 11 -8.26 18.09 8.62
C ARG A 11 -8.30 16.60 8.88
N LEU A 12 -7.20 15.90 8.65
CA LEU A 12 -7.13 14.48 8.91
C LEU A 12 -6.56 14.21 10.31
N ASP A 13 -6.99 13.09 10.86
CA ASP A 13 -6.45 12.54 12.10
C ASP A 13 -4.97 12.18 11.86
N ALA A 14 -4.07 12.72 12.67
CA ALA A 14 -2.63 12.46 12.56
C ALA A 14 -2.27 10.99 12.79
N LEU A 15 -3.13 10.22 13.47
CA LEU A 15 -2.99 8.77 13.66
C LEU A 15 -3.39 7.97 12.45
N LYS A 16 -3.98 8.60 11.42
CA LYS A 16 -4.37 8.00 10.15
C LYS A 16 -3.55 8.61 9.01
N PRO A 17 -2.31 8.18 8.83
CA PRO A 17 -1.40 8.82 7.91
C PRO A 17 -1.91 8.75 6.46
N VAL A 18 -1.88 9.91 5.81
CA VAL A 18 -2.10 10.06 4.37
C VAL A 18 -0.90 10.75 3.77
N VAL A 19 -0.35 10.17 2.72
CA VAL A 19 0.75 10.77 1.97
C VAL A 19 0.27 11.10 0.57
N ILE A 20 0.38 12.37 0.19
CA ILE A 20 0.16 12.82 -1.19
C ILE A 20 1.48 13.35 -1.73
N SER A 21 1.92 12.79 -2.86
CA SER A 21 3.15 13.19 -3.53
C SER A 21 2.86 13.55 -4.98
N PHE A 22 3.42 14.65 -5.44
CA PHE A 22 3.38 15.06 -6.85
C PHE A 22 4.76 14.82 -7.47
N GLY A 23 4.85 13.82 -8.34
CA GLY A 23 6.10 13.44 -9.00
C GLY A 23 6.34 14.16 -10.31
N LYS A 24 5.29 14.77 -10.92
CA LYS A 24 5.42 15.46 -12.20
C LYS A 24 4.48 16.66 -12.30
N ILE A 25 5.03 17.76 -12.82
CA ILE A 25 4.31 18.97 -13.18
C ILE A 25 4.67 19.31 -14.62
N SER A 26 3.68 19.62 -15.45
CA SER A 26 3.91 20.05 -16.84
C SER A 26 2.87 21.07 -17.28
N GLY A 27 3.29 22.10 -17.99
CA GLY A 27 2.43 23.17 -18.50
C GLY A 27 3.23 24.33 -19.08
N GLY A 28 2.52 25.22 -19.82
CA GLY A 28 3.12 26.36 -20.49
C GLY A 28 3.74 26.01 -21.84
N SER A 29 3.88 27.03 -22.69
CA SER A 29 4.45 26.95 -24.05
C SER A 29 5.72 27.82 -24.21
N ALA A 30 5.82 28.91 -23.45
CA ALA A 30 6.96 29.84 -23.51
C ALA A 30 7.15 30.52 -22.14
N PHE A 31 8.38 30.98 -21.88
CA PHE A 31 8.75 31.58 -20.58
C PHE A 31 8.03 32.90 -20.26
N ASN A 32 7.53 33.62 -21.26
CA ASN A 32 6.84 34.89 -21.15
C ASN A 32 5.32 34.82 -21.39
N VAL A 33 4.76 33.59 -21.44
CA VAL A 33 3.33 33.36 -21.64
C VAL A 33 2.79 32.57 -20.43
N ILE A 34 1.75 33.09 -19.78
CA ILE A 34 1.08 32.40 -18.69
C ILE A 34 0.43 31.13 -19.25
N ALA A 35 0.68 30.01 -18.58
CA ALA A 35 0.12 28.72 -18.98
C ALA A 35 -1.43 28.71 -18.81
N ASP A 36 -2.13 28.40 -19.88
CA ASP A 36 -3.59 28.17 -19.87
C ASP A 36 -3.97 26.84 -19.22
N ARG A 37 -3.05 25.89 -19.23
CA ARG A 37 -3.23 24.56 -18.61
C ARG A 37 -1.94 24.06 -17.96
N VAL A 38 -2.11 23.48 -16.75
CA VAL A 38 -1.02 22.79 -16.02
C VAL A 38 -1.51 21.41 -15.61
N LYS A 39 -0.73 20.39 -15.89
CA LYS A 39 -0.99 18.99 -15.50
C LYS A 39 -0.09 18.60 -14.34
N LEU A 40 -0.70 18.04 -13.28
CA LEU A 40 -0.03 17.46 -12.12
C LEU A 40 -0.27 15.96 -12.12
N LEU A 41 0.77 15.17 -11.88
CA LEU A 41 0.66 13.74 -11.66
C LEU A 41 1.23 13.41 -10.29
N GLY A 42 0.49 12.63 -9.53
CA GLY A 42 0.89 12.29 -8.17
C GLY A 42 0.28 10.97 -7.71
N THR A 43 0.61 10.61 -6.48
CA THR A 43 0.07 9.44 -5.79
C THR A 43 -0.52 9.85 -4.46
N VAL A 44 -1.57 9.13 -4.06
CA VAL A 44 -2.19 9.22 -2.74
C VAL A 44 -2.04 7.86 -2.07
N ARG A 45 -1.56 7.84 -0.84
CA ARG A 45 -1.34 6.62 -0.07
C ARG A 45 -1.93 6.79 1.32
N CYS A 46 -2.62 5.77 1.81
CA CYS A 46 -3.16 5.71 3.17
C CYS A 46 -3.23 4.26 3.65
N LEU A 47 -3.39 4.08 4.96
CA LEU A 47 -3.47 2.78 5.61
C LEU A 47 -4.89 2.45 6.09
N ASP A 48 -5.79 3.44 6.16
CA ASP A 48 -7.16 3.28 6.64
C ASP A 48 -8.10 3.07 5.44
N SER A 49 -8.79 1.92 5.40
CA SER A 49 -9.69 1.56 4.30
C SER A 49 -10.89 2.50 4.17
N LYS A 50 -11.44 2.97 5.30
CA LYS A 50 -12.58 3.91 5.29
C LYS A 50 -12.17 5.28 4.77
N LEU A 51 -10.93 5.68 5.05
CA LEU A 51 -10.37 6.92 4.55
C LEU A 51 -10.04 6.79 3.06
N TYR A 52 -9.49 5.65 2.63
CA TYR A 52 -9.20 5.36 1.23
C TYR A 52 -10.41 5.58 0.31
N GLU A 53 -11.59 5.10 0.70
CA GLU A 53 -12.83 5.29 -0.06
C GLU A 53 -13.27 6.75 -0.18
N LYS A 54 -13.00 7.56 0.84
CA LYS A 54 -13.45 8.97 0.93
C LYS A 54 -12.46 9.96 0.32
N LEU A 55 -11.17 9.59 0.27
CA LEU A 55 -10.10 10.49 -0.17
C LEU A 55 -10.32 11.07 -1.58
N PRO A 56 -10.76 10.32 -2.60
CA PRO A 56 -10.97 10.87 -3.93
C PRO A 56 -11.93 12.07 -3.93
N GLN A 57 -13.13 11.90 -3.36
CA GLN A 57 -14.14 12.95 -3.30
C GLN A 57 -13.69 14.14 -2.45
N TRP A 58 -13.01 13.87 -1.35
CA TRP A 58 -12.51 14.89 -0.45
C TRP A 58 -11.41 15.73 -1.11
N ILE A 59 -10.46 15.09 -1.78
CA ILE A 59 -9.39 15.77 -2.52
C ILE A 59 -9.97 16.59 -3.68
N GLU A 60 -10.89 16.03 -4.44
CA GLU A 60 -11.57 16.72 -5.53
C GLU A 60 -12.21 18.03 -5.06
N LYS A 61 -12.98 17.97 -3.99
CA LYS A 61 -13.64 19.15 -3.40
C LYS A 61 -12.63 20.22 -2.99
N ILE A 62 -11.52 19.83 -2.36
CA ILE A 62 -10.47 20.77 -1.93
C ILE A 62 -9.82 21.43 -3.14
N VAL A 63 -9.43 20.63 -4.12
CA VAL A 63 -8.72 21.14 -5.32
C VAL A 63 -9.61 22.05 -6.13
N GLN A 64 -10.90 21.73 -6.30
CA GLN A 64 -11.87 22.59 -6.97
C GLN A 64 -12.03 23.94 -6.25
N ASN A 65 -12.16 23.92 -4.91
CA ASN A 65 -12.28 25.15 -4.11
C ASN A 65 -11.00 26.02 -4.23
N ILE A 66 -9.83 25.40 -4.20
CA ILE A 66 -8.57 26.15 -4.38
C ILE A 66 -8.51 26.76 -5.78
N ALA A 67 -8.84 26.00 -6.83
CA ALA A 67 -8.81 26.50 -8.20
C ALA A 67 -9.78 27.67 -8.39
N SER A 68 -11.01 27.56 -7.88
CA SER A 68 -12.04 28.58 -8.02
C SER A 68 -11.65 29.91 -7.36
N ASN A 69 -10.88 29.90 -6.26
CA ASN A 69 -10.38 31.12 -5.62
C ASN A 69 -9.44 31.94 -6.53
N TYR A 70 -8.87 31.30 -7.54
CA TYR A 70 -8.00 31.95 -8.55
C TYR A 70 -8.66 32.07 -9.93
N GLY A 71 -9.98 31.88 -10.01
CA GLY A 71 -10.71 31.94 -11.29
C GLY A 71 -10.36 30.79 -12.25
N ALA A 72 -9.77 29.70 -11.74
CA ALA A 72 -9.39 28.54 -12.53
C ALA A 72 -10.35 27.37 -12.31
N GLN A 73 -10.29 26.38 -13.20
CA GLN A 73 -11.01 25.11 -13.08
C GLN A 73 -10.04 23.97 -12.89
N ALA A 74 -10.40 22.98 -12.08
CA ALA A 74 -9.63 21.77 -11.89
C ALA A 74 -10.41 20.56 -12.36
N LEU A 75 -9.78 19.72 -13.17
CA LEU A 75 -10.26 18.39 -13.55
C LEU A 75 -9.38 17.37 -12.85
N ILE A 76 -9.99 16.45 -12.12
CA ILE A 76 -9.27 15.44 -11.35
C ILE A 76 -9.68 14.07 -11.87
N ASN A 77 -8.69 13.23 -12.11
CA ASN A 77 -8.89 11.83 -12.46
C ASN A 77 -8.15 10.96 -11.47
N PHE A 78 -8.88 10.17 -10.69
CA PHE A 78 -8.35 9.17 -9.80
C PHE A 78 -8.35 7.80 -10.49
N LYS A 79 -7.20 7.14 -10.41
CA LYS A 79 -7.08 5.72 -10.73
C LYS A 79 -6.69 4.99 -9.45
N SER A 80 -7.59 4.15 -8.94
CA SER A 80 -7.26 3.23 -7.86
C SER A 80 -6.19 2.24 -8.35
N ILE A 81 -5.11 2.11 -7.59
CA ILE A 81 -4.04 1.14 -7.88
C ILE A 81 -4.27 -0.10 -7.03
N ALA A 82 -4.36 0.06 -5.71
CA ALA A 82 -4.71 -1.00 -4.76
C ALA A 82 -5.26 -0.38 -3.47
N PRO A 83 -6.25 -1.01 -2.81
CA PRO A 83 -6.67 -0.63 -1.47
C PRO A 83 -5.58 -0.94 -0.43
N PRO A 84 -5.72 -0.47 0.83
CA PRO A 84 -4.85 -0.90 1.91
C PRO A 84 -4.97 -2.40 2.18
N VAL A 85 -3.85 -3.06 2.42
CA VAL A 85 -3.83 -4.45 2.92
C VAL A 85 -4.19 -4.45 4.39
N TYR A 86 -5.17 -5.24 4.76
CA TYR A 86 -5.53 -5.51 6.14
C TYR A 86 -5.49 -7.01 6.39
N ASN A 87 -4.46 -7.46 7.10
CA ASN A 87 -4.32 -8.86 7.49
C ASN A 87 -5.33 -9.20 8.58
N ASP A 88 -6.10 -10.26 8.37
CA ASP A 88 -7.00 -10.80 9.38
C ASP A 88 -6.20 -11.29 10.59
N PRO A 89 -6.53 -10.88 11.83
CA PRO A 89 -5.76 -11.22 13.02
C PRO A 89 -5.71 -12.74 13.30
N ASP A 90 -6.82 -13.46 13.11
CA ASP A 90 -6.88 -14.88 13.41
C ASP A 90 -6.07 -15.69 12.40
N LEU A 91 -6.18 -15.34 11.12
CA LEU A 91 -5.37 -15.95 10.06
C LEU A 91 -3.89 -15.60 10.20
N THR A 92 -3.57 -14.38 10.66
CA THR A 92 -2.18 -14.00 10.94
C THR A 92 -1.59 -14.79 12.09
N ASN A 93 -2.35 -15.04 13.15
CA ASN A 93 -1.93 -15.87 14.27
C ASN A 93 -1.74 -17.34 13.83
N LEU A 94 -2.65 -17.87 13.02
CA LEU A 94 -2.53 -19.21 12.44
C LEU A 94 -1.26 -19.33 11.59
N LEU A 95 -1.03 -18.39 10.67
CA LEU A 95 0.16 -18.34 9.83
C LEU A 95 1.45 -18.28 10.66
N SER A 96 1.46 -17.43 11.69
CA SER A 96 2.60 -17.32 12.62
C SER A 96 2.88 -18.62 13.36
N THR A 97 1.83 -19.33 13.80
CA THR A 97 1.95 -20.65 14.44
C THR A 97 2.54 -21.67 13.48
N CYS A 98 2.06 -21.70 12.24
CA CYS A 98 2.59 -22.57 11.20
C CYS A 98 4.06 -22.27 10.88
N ALA A 99 4.42 -20.98 10.82
CA ALA A 99 5.80 -20.57 10.58
C ALA A 99 6.74 -21.05 11.71
N LYS A 100 6.32 -20.96 12.98
CA LYS A 100 7.09 -21.47 14.14
C LYS A 100 7.33 -22.97 14.10
N ASN A 101 6.44 -23.74 13.48
CA ASN A 101 6.62 -25.18 13.30
C ASN A 101 7.63 -25.54 12.19
N VAL A 102 7.93 -24.58 11.30
CA VAL A 102 8.77 -24.81 10.11
C VAL A 102 10.16 -24.22 10.28
N MET A 103 10.31 -23.16 11.10
CA MET A 103 11.57 -22.44 11.27
C MET A 103 11.72 -21.94 12.71
N ASP A 104 12.95 -21.59 13.08
CA ASP A 104 13.23 -20.96 14.39
C ASP A 104 12.46 -19.66 14.56
N GLU A 105 11.86 -19.46 15.73
CA GLU A 105 11.10 -18.26 16.07
C GLU A 105 11.90 -16.97 15.93
N LYS A 106 13.22 -17.01 16.18
CA LYS A 106 14.13 -15.87 15.99
C LYS A 106 14.18 -15.33 14.56
N ASN A 107 13.78 -16.14 13.58
CA ASN A 107 13.72 -15.76 12.17
C ASN A 107 12.35 -15.24 11.75
N ILE A 108 11.37 -15.20 12.66
CA ILE A 108 10.05 -14.65 12.43
C ILE A 108 10.05 -13.20 12.93
N ILE A 109 9.86 -12.26 12.01
CA ILE A 109 9.89 -10.83 12.31
C ILE A 109 8.47 -10.28 12.26
N TYR A 110 8.00 -9.75 13.39
CA TYR A 110 6.76 -9.00 13.46
C TYR A 110 7.05 -7.54 13.10
N LEU A 111 6.46 -7.05 12.02
CA LEU A 111 6.65 -5.67 11.59
C LEU A 111 5.79 -4.74 12.46
N GLU A 112 6.44 -3.89 13.24
CA GLU A 112 5.76 -2.91 14.11
C GLU A 112 5.04 -1.83 13.31
N ASN A 113 5.59 -1.45 12.15
CA ASN A 113 5.05 -0.40 11.33
C ASN A 113 4.61 -0.93 9.96
N PRO A 114 3.41 -0.58 9.51
CA PRO A 114 2.95 -0.91 8.16
C PRO A 114 3.74 -0.15 7.11
N SER A 115 3.82 -0.70 5.90
CA SER A 115 4.38 0.01 4.76
C SER A 115 3.29 0.66 3.91
N LEU A 116 3.62 1.77 3.25
CA LEU A 116 2.73 2.44 2.30
C LEU A 116 2.93 1.91 0.85
N GLY A 117 3.51 0.72 0.67
CA GLY A 117 3.59 0.04 -0.62
C GLY A 117 2.19 -0.34 -1.13
N ALA A 118 2.03 -0.44 -2.44
CA ALA A 118 0.83 -1.01 -3.05
C ALA A 118 1.01 -2.53 -3.20
N GLU A 119 -0.07 -3.29 -3.01
CA GLU A 119 -0.08 -4.74 -3.07
C GLU A 119 -1.41 -5.22 -3.68
N ASP A 120 -1.33 -5.99 -4.76
CA ASP A 120 -2.52 -6.47 -5.48
C ASP A 120 -3.33 -7.48 -4.66
N PHE A 121 -2.71 -8.17 -3.72
CA PHE A 121 -3.39 -9.06 -2.77
C PHE A 121 -4.50 -8.35 -1.99
N ALA A 122 -4.39 -7.04 -1.81
CA ALA A 122 -5.40 -6.22 -1.15
C ALA A 122 -6.79 -6.31 -1.78
N PHE A 123 -6.89 -6.61 -3.08
CA PHE A 123 -8.19 -6.78 -3.74
C PHE A 123 -8.92 -8.03 -3.29
N PHE A 124 -8.21 -9.14 -3.05
CA PHE A 124 -8.83 -10.35 -2.50
C PHE A 124 -9.39 -10.11 -1.09
N LEU A 125 -8.73 -9.26 -0.30
CA LEU A 125 -9.14 -8.95 1.07
C LEU A 125 -10.40 -8.07 1.16
N GLN A 126 -10.90 -7.57 0.04
CA GLN A 126 -12.19 -6.88 0.01
C GLN A 126 -13.37 -7.86 0.07
N ASP A 127 -13.18 -9.07 -0.42
CA ASP A 127 -14.23 -10.09 -0.54
C ASP A 127 -14.13 -11.17 0.53
N VAL A 128 -12.90 -11.52 0.93
CA VAL A 128 -12.65 -12.60 1.89
C VAL A 128 -11.58 -12.22 2.92
N PRO A 129 -11.71 -12.67 4.18
CA PRO A 129 -10.61 -12.55 5.15
C PRO A 129 -9.36 -13.26 4.65
N GLY A 130 -8.20 -12.65 4.87
CA GLY A 130 -6.93 -13.22 4.44
C GLY A 130 -5.75 -12.61 5.19
N THR A 131 -4.60 -13.21 4.99
CA THR A 131 -3.34 -12.72 5.54
C THR A 131 -2.21 -12.85 4.54
N MET A 132 -1.30 -11.90 4.54
CA MET A 132 -0.11 -11.87 3.73
C MET A 132 1.13 -11.72 4.61
N PHE A 133 2.18 -12.44 4.30
CA PHE A 133 3.48 -12.28 4.93
C PHE A 133 4.57 -11.98 3.88
N ARG A 134 5.71 -11.53 4.34
CA ARG A 134 6.90 -11.31 3.51
C ARG A 134 7.89 -12.42 3.76
N LEU A 135 8.29 -13.10 2.69
CA LEU A 135 9.35 -14.10 2.73
C LEU A 135 10.70 -13.41 2.50
N GLY A 136 11.64 -13.57 3.43
CA GLY A 136 13.01 -13.15 3.24
C GLY A 136 13.69 -14.04 2.18
N VAL A 137 14.26 -13.42 1.17
CA VAL A 137 14.83 -14.14 0.01
C VAL A 137 16.32 -13.80 -0.24
N ALA A 138 16.92 -13.01 0.64
CA ALA A 138 18.34 -12.69 0.54
C ALA A 138 19.18 -13.84 1.08
N GLY A 139 20.10 -14.39 0.26
CA GLY A 139 21.13 -15.32 0.71
C GLY A 139 22.25 -14.61 1.46
N GLU A 140 23.30 -15.35 1.85
CA GLU A 140 24.47 -14.83 2.58
C GLU A 140 25.17 -13.64 1.88
N LYS A 141 25.12 -13.60 0.55
CA LYS A 141 25.69 -12.52 -0.25
C LYS A 141 24.79 -11.29 -0.38
N GLY A 142 23.61 -11.33 0.24
CA GLY A 142 22.58 -10.32 0.06
C GLY A 142 21.81 -10.49 -1.24
N CYS A 143 20.89 -9.55 -1.49
CA CYS A 143 20.04 -9.52 -2.67
C CYS A 143 19.89 -8.05 -3.12
N ALA A 144 19.84 -7.81 -4.42
CA ALA A 144 19.50 -6.49 -4.93
C ALA A 144 18.05 -6.12 -4.55
N PRO A 145 17.72 -4.82 -4.42
CA PRO A 145 16.36 -4.39 -4.07
C PRO A 145 15.30 -4.94 -5.04
N LEU A 146 14.08 -5.12 -4.54
CA LEU A 146 12.91 -5.41 -5.38
C LEU A 146 12.82 -4.40 -6.53
N HIS A 147 12.36 -4.86 -7.70
CA HIS A 147 12.26 -4.08 -8.95
C HIS A 147 13.61 -3.69 -9.58
N SER A 148 14.74 -4.20 -9.08
CA SER A 148 16.03 -4.09 -9.76
C SER A 148 16.15 -5.14 -10.86
N GLY A 149 16.74 -4.77 -11.99
CA GLY A 149 17.07 -5.73 -13.06
C GLY A 149 18.08 -6.81 -12.66
N ASN A 150 18.80 -6.58 -11.55
CA ASN A 150 19.77 -7.52 -10.97
C ASN A 150 19.19 -8.27 -9.75
N PHE A 151 17.87 -8.21 -9.53
CA PHE A 151 17.25 -8.96 -8.45
C PHE A 151 17.44 -10.46 -8.68
N SER A 152 17.98 -11.13 -7.67
CA SER A 152 18.17 -12.58 -7.64
C SER A 152 17.90 -13.08 -6.22
N LEU A 153 16.93 -13.98 -6.10
CA LEU A 153 16.60 -14.59 -4.82
C LEU A 153 17.48 -15.81 -4.54
N ASP A 154 17.61 -16.15 -3.28
CA ASP A 154 18.11 -17.45 -2.84
C ASP A 154 16.97 -18.47 -2.98
N GLU A 155 17.13 -19.43 -3.89
CA GLU A 155 16.11 -20.43 -4.21
C GLU A 155 15.74 -21.31 -3.02
N SER A 156 16.62 -21.47 -2.02
CA SER A 156 16.32 -22.22 -0.79
C SER A 156 15.15 -21.61 -0.01
N SER A 157 14.88 -20.30 -0.17
CA SER A 157 13.76 -19.61 0.45
C SER A 157 12.40 -20.10 -0.08
N LEU A 158 12.34 -20.62 -1.32
CA LEU A 158 11.12 -21.11 -1.93
C LEU A 158 10.57 -22.34 -1.17
N GLU A 159 11.44 -23.26 -0.77
CA GLU A 159 11.04 -24.43 0.03
C GLU A 159 10.41 -24.00 1.34
N LEU A 160 11.00 -23.03 2.02
CA LEU A 160 10.47 -22.46 3.26
C LEU A 160 9.07 -21.86 3.07
N GLY A 161 8.91 -21.03 2.03
CA GLY A 161 7.62 -20.44 1.69
C GLY A 161 6.53 -21.47 1.41
N ILE A 162 6.85 -22.51 0.65
CA ILE A 162 5.94 -23.63 0.34
C ILE A 162 5.53 -24.36 1.62
N LYS A 163 6.46 -24.68 2.52
CA LYS A 163 6.19 -25.36 3.78
C LYS A 163 5.24 -24.55 4.66
N ILE A 164 5.49 -23.25 4.84
CA ILE A 164 4.65 -22.36 5.65
C ILE A 164 3.23 -22.30 5.07
N LEU A 165 3.09 -22.04 3.77
CA LEU A 165 1.79 -21.90 3.11
C LEU A 165 1.01 -23.22 3.13
N SER A 166 1.65 -24.34 2.81
CA SER A 166 1.00 -25.65 2.81
C SER A 166 0.48 -26.02 4.21
N GLN A 167 1.29 -25.79 5.24
CA GLN A 167 0.88 -26.05 6.62
C GLN A 167 -0.27 -25.13 7.05
N THR A 168 -0.22 -23.86 6.65
CA THR A 168 -1.30 -22.91 6.95
C THR A 168 -2.61 -23.34 6.31
N ILE A 169 -2.59 -23.78 5.05
CA ILE A 169 -3.79 -24.27 4.34
C ILE A 169 -4.36 -25.51 5.05
N ILE A 170 -3.53 -26.49 5.37
CA ILE A 170 -3.98 -27.71 6.06
C ILE A 170 -4.64 -27.38 7.41
N MET A 171 -3.97 -26.56 8.22
CA MET A 171 -4.50 -26.19 9.54
C MET A 171 -5.77 -25.32 9.44
N SER A 172 -5.89 -24.48 8.43
CA SER A 172 -7.10 -23.66 8.22
C SER A 172 -8.32 -24.53 7.89
N THR A 173 -8.14 -25.59 7.08
CA THR A 173 -9.23 -26.51 6.74
C THR A 173 -9.68 -27.34 7.92
N GLU A 174 -8.79 -27.75 8.80
CA GLU A 174 -9.11 -28.49 10.04
C GLU A 174 -9.90 -27.63 11.04
N THR A 175 -9.65 -26.31 11.04
CA THR A 175 -10.36 -25.37 11.91
C THR A 175 -11.80 -25.13 11.42
N VAL A 176 -12.00 -25.05 10.12
CA VAL A 176 -13.34 -24.87 9.51
C VAL A 176 -14.22 -26.12 9.69
N GLN A 177 -13.66 -27.32 9.75
CA GLN A 177 -14.43 -28.55 9.98
C GLN A 177 -14.91 -28.76 11.45
N LYS A 178 -14.45 -27.90 12.39
CA LYS A 178 -14.83 -27.96 13.81
C LYS A 178 -15.93 -26.95 14.19
N ILE A 179 -16.41 -26.15 13.24
CA ILE A 179 -17.53 -25.23 13.39
C ILE A 179 -18.77 -25.80 12.69
#